data_8205e9c59872a33e13d3c5e15d0507de
#
_entry.id   8205e9c59872a33e13d3c5e15d0507de
#
_cell.length_a   1.000
_cell.length_b   1.000
_cell.length_c   1.000
_cell.angle_alpha   90.00
_cell.angle_beta   90.00
_cell.angle_gamma   90.00
#
_symmetry.space_group_name_H-M   'P 1'
#
loop_
_entity.id
_entity.type
_entity.pdbx_description
1 polymer ?
#
loop_
_entity_poly.entity_id
_entity_poly.type
_entity_poly.pdbx_seq_one_letter_code
_entity_poly.pdbx_strand_id
1 'polypeptide(L)'
;MDRIAVLIPCWNEALTIEKVVTDFKRMLPEAVIYVYDNNSTDRTADIAARAGAVVRHEYRQGKGNVIRSMFRDVDADCYVMVDGDDTYPAENARDMVNLVLEGKADMVIGDRLSSTYFEENKRPFHNSGNMLVRRFINIFWGESSHEIKDVMTGYRAFSPMFVKTFPILSKGFEIETEMTIHALDKNLLLANVPVSYRDRPAGSMSKLHTFRDGAKVLRTIFMLYKDYRPLRFFTLAAVLLALISLLLFLPVFHEYVMTGLVPKLPTLVTSGFFMMAAVVFLGIGLMLDTEVKNSRKNFEIQMNIIRMMLKK
;
A
#
# COMPACT_ATOMS: atom_id res chain seq x y z
N MET A 1 -22.55 -16.23 -3.79
CA MET A 1 -21.64 -15.28 -3.12
C MET A 1 -21.16 -15.94 -1.84
N ASP A 2 -19.86 -16.03 -1.65
CA ASP A 2 -19.30 -16.67 -0.47
C ASP A 2 -19.39 -15.70 0.73
N ARG A 3 -19.72 -16.21 1.92
CA ARG A 3 -19.76 -15.36 3.10
C ARG A 3 -18.34 -14.86 3.47
N ILE A 4 -17.36 -15.77 3.41
CA ILE A 4 -15.95 -15.46 3.68
C ILE A 4 -15.12 -16.12 2.59
N ALA A 5 -14.22 -15.36 1.98
CA ALA A 5 -13.22 -15.84 1.04
C ALA A 5 -11.82 -15.64 1.59
N VAL A 6 -11.03 -16.70 1.71
CA VAL A 6 -9.59 -16.61 2.02
C VAL A 6 -8.83 -16.61 0.70
N LEU A 7 -8.02 -15.59 0.47
CA LEU A 7 -7.28 -15.32 -0.76
C LEU A 7 -5.78 -15.51 -0.52
N ILE A 8 -5.18 -16.51 -1.17
CA ILE A 8 -3.78 -16.89 -0.96
C ILE A 8 -3.03 -16.76 -2.28
N PRO A 9 -2.28 -15.66 -2.51
CA PRO A 9 -1.38 -15.55 -3.64
C PRO A 9 -0.16 -16.44 -3.44
N CYS A 10 0.15 -17.30 -4.41
CA CYS A 10 1.23 -18.29 -4.33
C CYS A 10 2.18 -18.24 -5.52
N TRP A 11 3.47 -18.40 -5.22
CA TRP A 11 4.52 -18.65 -6.20
C TRP A 11 5.64 -19.48 -5.59
N ASN A 12 5.72 -20.77 -5.97
CA ASN A 12 6.67 -21.74 -5.44
C ASN A 12 6.59 -21.86 -3.89
N GLU A 13 5.42 -22.24 -3.38
CA GLU A 13 5.15 -22.46 -1.95
C GLU A 13 4.71 -23.90 -1.65
N ALA A 14 5.22 -24.89 -2.42
CA ALA A 14 4.85 -26.31 -2.25
C ALA A 14 5.12 -26.86 -0.86
N LEU A 15 6.09 -26.29 -0.11
CA LEU A 15 6.44 -26.72 1.24
C LEU A 15 5.43 -26.27 2.31
N THR A 16 4.68 -25.21 2.07
CA THR A 16 3.89 -24.51 3.10
C THR A 16 2.40 -24.49 2.80
N ILE A 17 2.02 -24.50 1.52
CA ILE A 17 0.64 -24.24 1.11
C ILE A 17 -0.38 -25.23 1.67
N GLU A 18 -0.04 -26.52 1.84
CA GLU A 18 -0.94 -27.52 2.42
C GLU A 18 -1.34 -27.15 3.84
N LYS A 19 -0.34 -26.79 4.65
CA LYS A 19 -0.54 -26.38 6.04
C LYS A 19 -1.37 -25.09 6.11
N VAL A 20 -1.04 -24.08 5.30
CA VAL A 20 -1.79 -22.81 5.28
C VAL A 20 -3.26 -23.06 4.94
N VAL A 21 -3.55 -23.80 3.89
CA VAL A 21 -4.94 -24.15 3.52
C VAL A 21 -5.66 -24.89 4.64
N THR A 22 -5.01 -25.88 5.24
CA THR A 22 -5.60 -26.71 6.33
C THR A 22 -5.86 -25.89 7.58
N ASP A 23 -4.92 -25.02 7.98
CA ASP A 23 -5.05 -24.17 9.17
C ASP A 23 -6.20 -23.15 8.98
N PHE A 24 -6.30 -22.49 7.84
CA PHE A 24 -7.41 -21.57 7.56
C PHE A 24 -8.76 -22.29 7.45
N LYS A 25 -8.83 -23.50 6.90
CA LYS A 25 -10.05 -24.31 6.91
C LYS A 25 -10.51 -24.67 8.32
N ARG A 26 -9.56 -24.96 9.21
CA ARG A 26 -9.85 -25.28 10.61
C ARG A 26 -10.39 -24.06 11.37
N MET A 27 -9.79 -22.87 11.16
CA MET A 27 -10.17 -21.64 11.86
C MET A 27 -11.41 -20.97 11.29
N LEU A 28 -11.66 -21.13 9.99
CA LEU A 28 -12.80 -20.57 9.25
C LEU A 28 -13.46 -21.67 8.41
N PRO A 29 -14.15 -22.64 9.03
CA PRO A 29 -14.72 -23.80 8.33
C PRO A 29 -15.78 -23.41 7.30
N GLU A 30 -16.43 -22.26 7.47
CA GLU A 30 -17.42 -21.71 6.53
C GLU A 30 -16.79 -20.94 5.36
N ALA A 31 -15.48 -20.70 5.37
CA ALA A 31 -14.82 -19.95 4.32
C ALA A 31 -14.48 -20.81 3.10
N VAL A 32 -14.58 -20.21 1.92
CA VAL A 32 -13.98 -20.78 0.70
C VAL A 32 -12.54 -20.29 0.58
N ILE A 33 -11.60 -21.21 0.40
CA ILE A 33 -10.19 -20.91 0.28
C ILE A 33 -9.79 -20.90 -1.18
N TYR A 34 -9.34 -19.75 -1.67
CA TYR A 34 -8.85 -19.55 -3.02
C TYR A 34 -7.34 -19.44 -3.02
N VAL A 35 -6.66 -20.30 -3.77
CA VAL A 35 -5.24 -20.21 -4.05
C VAL A 35 -5.04 -19.76 -5.48
N TYR A 36 -4.36 -18.65 -5.69
CA TYR A 36 -4.00 -18.17 -7.01
C TYR A 36 -2.52 -18.44 -7.27
N ASP A 37 -2.27 -19.38 -8.14
CA ASP A 37 -0.93 -19.74 -8.57
C ASP A 37 -0.40 -18.74 -9.60
N ASN A 38 0.75 -18.16 -9.32
CA ASN A 38 1.39 -17.16 -10.19
C ASN A 38 2.62 -17.73 -10.90
N ASN A 39 2.38 -18.71 -11.77
CA ASN A 39 3.41 -19.42 -12.56
C ASN A 39 4.42 -20.17 -11.68
N SER A 40 3.96 -20.92 -10.69
CA SER A 40 4.82 -21.83 -9.93
C SER A 40 5.43 -22.90 -10.83
N THR A 41 6.69 -23.22 -10.58
CA THR A 41 7.42 -24.29 -11.26
C THR A 41 7.50 -25.57 -10.45
N ASP A 42 7.00 -25.52 -9.22
CA ASP A 42 6.88 -26.64 -8.30
C ASP A 42 5.43 -27.19 -8.25
N ARG A 43 5.10 -28.02 -7.27
CA ARG A 43 3.78 -28.64 -7.14
C ARG A 43 2.81 -27.81 -6.29
N THR A 44 2.99 -26.50 -6.16
CA THR A 44 2.15 -25.62 -5.33
C THR A 44 0.66 -25.77 -5.66
N ALA A 45 0.29 -25.67 -6.93
CA ALA A 45 -1.11 -25.73 -7.36
C ALA A 45 -1.76 -27.09 -7.05
N ASP A 46 -1.05 -28.21 -7.33
CA ASP A 46 -1.53 -29.57 -7.07
C ASP A 46 -1.73 -29.83 -5.58
N ILE A 47 -0.81 -29.35 -4.74
CA ILE A 47 -0.87 -29.53 -3.30
C ILE A 47 -2.03 -28.71 -2.72
N ALA A 48 -2.20 -27.46 -3.14
CA ALA A 48 -3.32 -26.61 -2.73
C ALA A 48 -4.67 -27.23 -3.09
N ALA A 49 -4.83 -27.77 -4.30
CA ALA A 49 -6.05 -28.42 -4.73
C ALA A 49 -6.38 -29.67 -3.88
N ARG A 50 -5.37 -30.50 -3.58
CA ARG A 50 -5.54 -31.68 -2.69
C ARG A 50 -5.88 -31.30 -1.26
N ALA A 51 -5.36 -30.20 -0.74
CA ALA A 51 -5.74 -29.64 0.55
C ALA A 51 -7.18 -29.08 0.53
N GLY A 52 -7.81 -29.01 -0.66
CA GLY A 52 -9.21 -28.63 -0.90
C GLY A 52 -9.40 -27.12 -1.05
N ALA A 53 -8.42 -26.41 -1.55
CA ALA A 53 -8.57 -25.04 -2.03
C ALA A 53 -9.12 -25.02 -3.47
N VAL A 54 -9.83 -23.94 -3.80
CA VAL A 54 -10.17 -23.59 -5.18
C VAL A 54 -8.93 -22.96 -5.81
N VAL A 55 -8.27 -23.67 -6.73
CA VAL A 55 -7.05 -23.19 -7.38
C VAL A 55 -7.39 -22.46 -8.67
N ARG A 56 -6.79 -21.27 -8.86
CA ARG A 56 -6.84 -20.48 -10.09
C ARG A 56 -5.43 -20.05 -10.49
N HIS A 57 -5.24 -19.64 -11.74
CA HIS A 57 -3.96 -19.23 -12.27
C HIS A 57 -3.99 -17.77 -12.72
N GLU A 58 -2.94 -17.02 -12.36
CA GLU A 58 -2.64 -15.69 -12.92
C GLU A 58 -1.30 -15.75 -13.66
N TYR A 59 -1.36 -15.64 -14.98
CA TYR A 59 -0.21 -15.78 -15.85
C TYR A 59 0.71 -14.55 -15.89
N ARG A 60 0.21 -13.38 -15.49
CA ARG A 60 1.03 -12.17 -15.35
C ARG A 60 1.76 -12.21 -14.03
N GLN A 61 3.08 -12.32 -14.08
CA GLN A 61 3.93 -12.43 -12.90
C GLN A 61 3.82 -11.17 -12.03
N GLY A 62 3.65 -11.36 -10.71
CA GLY A 62 3.68 -10.33 -9.69
C GLY A 62 2.45 -10.34 -8.77
N LYS A 63 2.69 -10.14 -7.47
CA LYS A 63 1.68 -10.20 -6.41
C LYS A 63 0.49 -9.26 -6.68
N GLY A 64 0.74 -8.03 -7.15
CA GLY A 64 -0.32 -7.10 -7.48
C GLY A 64 -1.23 -7.59 -8.62
N ASN A 65 -0.69 -8.28 -9.63
CA ASN A 65 -1.50 -8.87 -10.70
C ASN A 65 -2.41 -9.99 -10.16
N VAL A 66 -1.87 -10.82 -9.25
CA VAL A 66 -2.63 -11.87 -8.58
C VAL A 66 -3.79 -11.30 -7.79
N ILE A 67 -3.52 -10.30 -6.95
CA ILE A 67 -4.55 -9.65 -6.12
C ILE A 67 -5.62 -8.99 -7.00
N ARG A 68 -5.23 -8.38 -8.13
CA ARG A 68 -6.20 -7.84 -9.10
C ARG A 68 -7.15 -8.91 -9.62
N SER A 69 -6.64 -10.09 -9.97
CA SER A 69 -7.49 -11.20 -10.44
C SER A 69 -8.36 -11.73 -9.31
N MET A 70 -7.85 -11.89 -8.10
CA MET A 70 -8.62 -12.28 -6.92
C MET A 70 -9.81 -11.34 -6.67
N PHE A 71 -9.56 -10.04 -6.62
CA PHE A 71 -10.59 -9.03 -6.32
C PHE A 71 -11.64 -8.89 -7.43
N ARG A 72 -11.26 -9.19 -8.67
CA ARG A 72 -12.19 -9.22 -9.80
C ARG A 72 -13.07 -10.47 -9.81
N ASP A 73 -12.46 -11.63 -9.54
CA ASP A 73 -13.03 -12.94 -9.84
C ASP A 73 -13.77 -13.56 -8.65
N VAL A 74 -13.57 -13.04 -7.44
CA VAL A 74 -14.19 -13.58 -6.20
C VAL A 74 -15.17 -12.56 -5.64
N ASP A 75 -16.38 -13.05 -5.28
CA ASP A 75 -17.41 -12.28 -4.60
C ASP A 75 -17.68 -12.88 -3.23
N ALA A 76 -17.50 -12.08 -2.17
CA ALA A 76 -17.70 -12.48 -0.78
C ALA A 76 -18.13 -11.29 0.10
N ASP A 77 -18.70 -11.58 1.29
CA ASP A 77 -19.04 -10.57 2.28
C ASP A 77 -17.81 -10.11 3.09
N CYS A 78 -16.78 -10.96 3.18
CA CYS A 78 -15.49 -10.66 3.80
C CYS A 78 -14.37 -11.39 3.04
N TYR A 79 -13.28 -10.69 2.79
CA TYR A 79 -12.09 -11.23 2.14
C TYR A 79 -10.94 -11.24 3.13
N VAL A 80 -10.29 -12.38 3.30
CA VAL A 80 -9.06 -12.52 4.09
C VAL A 80 -7.91 -12.82 3.15
N MET A 81 -6.97 -11.92 3.02
CA MET A 81 -5.75 -12.10 2.24
C MET A 81 -4.62 -12.54 3.16
N VAL A 82 -3.88 -13.57 2.78
CA VAL A 82 -2.71 -14.07 3.52
C VAL A 82 -1.69 -14.67 2.57
N ASP A 83 -0.40 -14.55 2.91
CA ASP A 83 0.68 -15.15 2.11
C ASP A 83 0.73 -16.68 2.29
N GLY A 84 1.14 -17.40 1.22
CA GLY A 84 1.18 -18.88 1.21
C GLY A 84 2.40 -19.50 1.89
N ASP A 85 3.23 -18.70 2.60
CA ASP A 85 4.53 -19.08 3.13
C ASP A 85 4.57 -19.50 4.61
N ASP A 86 3.39 -19.69 5.22
CA ASP A 86 3.17 -20.06 6.63
C ASP A 86 3.78 -19.08 7.67
N THR A 87 4.01 -17.84 7.28
CA THR A 87 4.51 -16.81 8.21
C THR A 87 3.44 -16.20 9.10
N TYR A 88 2.17 -16.32 8.70
CA TYR A 88 1.01 -15.81 9.42
C TYR A 88 0.11 -16.94 9.94
N PRO A 89 0.04 -17.13 11.26
CA PRO A 89 -0.88 -18.08 11.86
C PRO A 89 -2.35 -17.72 11.62
N ALA A 90 -3.19 -18.75 11.42
CA ALA A 90 -4.61 -18.56 11.11
C ALA A 90 -5.47 -18.18 12.35
N GLU A 91 -4.92 -18.25 13.56
CA GLU A 91 -5.64 -18.10 14.84
C GLU A 91 -6.37 -16.75 14.95
N ASN A 92 -5.77 -15.67 14.42
CA ASN A 92 -6.35 -14.34 14.47
C ASN A 92 -7.34 -14.04 13.33
N ALA A 93 -7.53 -14.99 12.38
CA ALA A 93 -8.41 -14.78 11.22
C ALA A 93 -9.85 -14.45 11.62
N ARG A 94 -10.37 -15.13 12.67
CA ARG A 94 -11.73 -14.93 13.16
C ARG A 94 -11.98 -13.51 13.66
N ASP A 95 -11.05 -12.94 14.42
CA ASP A 95 -11.17 -11.58 14.95
C ASP A 95 -11.15 -10.56 13.82
N MET A 96 -10.28 -10.74 12.81
CA MET A 96 -10.23 -9.87 11.64
C MET A 96 -11.53 -9.93 10.82
N VAL A 97 -12.08 -11.12 10.61
CA VAL A 97 -13.34 -11.34 9.90
C VAL A 97 -14.50 -10.68 10.63
N ASN A 98 -14.57 -10.84 11.95
CA ASN A 98 -15.66 -10.26 12.74
C ASN A 98 -15.70 -8.73 12.63
N LEU A 99 -14.55 -8.05 12.68
CA LEU A 99 -14.46 -6.59 12.51
C LEU A 99 -15.03 -6.13 11.16
N VAL A 100 -14.80 -6.90 10.10
CA VAL A 100 -15.33 -6.60 8.76
C VAL A 100 -16.83 -6.87 8.69
N LEU A 101 -17.29 -8.07 9.12
CA LEU A 101 -18.69 -8.45 9.03
C LEU A 101 -19.62 -7.61 9.93
N GLU A 102 -19.09 -7.10 11.04
CA GLU A 102 -19.81 -6.15 11.93
C GLU A 102 -19.79 -4.71 11.40
N GLY A 103 -19.16 -4.45 10.26
CA GLY A 103 -19.04 -3.12 9.67
C GLY A 103 -18.17 -2.14 10.48
N LYS A 104 -17.30 -2.66 11.34
CA LYS A 104 -16.37 -1.87 12.16
C LYS A 104 -15.10 -1.49 11.41
N ALA A 105 -14.77 -2.19 10.33
CA ALA A 105 -13.62 -1.90 9.47
C ALA A 105 -13.90 -2.23 8.01
N ASP A 106 -13.39 -1.40 7.09
CA ASP A 106 -13.31 -1.69 5.66
C ASP A 106 -12.02 -2.44 5.31
N MET A 107 -10.95 -2.19 6.08
CA MET A 107 -9.71 -2.94 6.00
C MET A 107 -9.16 -3.19 7.40
N VAL A 108 -8.89 -4.45 7.72
CA VAL A 108 -8.20 -4.87 8.95
C VAL A 108 -6.77 -5.26 8.60
N ILE A 109 -5.82 -4.72 9.33
CA ILE A 109 -4.39 -4.96 9.16
C ILE A 109 -3.92 -5.91 10.26
N GLY A 110 -3.35 -7.05 9.89
CA GLY A 110 -2.66 -7.95 10.80
C GLY A 110 -1.32 -7.34 11.23
N ASP A 111 -1.30 -6.77 12.43
CA ASP A 111 -0.14 -6.08 12.98
C ASP A 111 0.82 -7.09 13.62
N ARG A 112 1.85 -7.48 12.89
CA ARG A 112 2.92 -8.36 13.38
C ARG A 112 3.94 -7.63 14.25
N LEU A 113 4.08 -6.30 14.09
CA LEU A 113 5.11 -5.51 14.78
C LEU A 113 4.81 -5.28 16.26
N SER A 114 3.53 -5.40 16.67
CA SER A 114 3.12 -5.34 18.08
C SER A 114 3.20 -6.69 18.80
N SER A 115 3.71 -7.75 18.15
CA SER A 115 3.80 -9.11 18.70
C SER A 115 5.23 -9.67 18.66
N THR A 116 5.40 -10.93 18.32
CA THR A 116 6.67 -11.69 18.36
C THR A 116 7.65 -11.37 17.22
N TYR A 117 7.29 -10.51 16.27
CA TYR A 117 8.08 -10.25 15.07
C TYR A 117 9.54 -9.86 15.33
N PHE A 118 9.80 -9.01 16.33
CA PHE A 118 11.15 -8.54 16.65
C PHE A 118 11.99 -9.60 17.38
N GLU A 119 11.35 -10.58 18.01
CA GLU A 119 12.01 -11.69 18.69
C GLU A 119 12.44 -12.76 17.68
N GLU A 120 11.61 -13.02 16.68
CA GLU A 120 11.81 -14.07 15.68
C GLU A 120 12.60 -13.60 14.46
N ASN A 121 12.41 -12.34 14.01
CA ASN A 121 13.06 -11.82 12.80
C ASN A 121 14.38 -11.09 13.11
N LYS A 122 15.50 -11.79 13.05
CA LYS A 122 16.86 -11.26 13.29
C LYS A 122 17.55 -10.67 12.05
N ARG A 123 16.84 -10.42 10.93
CA ARG A 123 17.45 -9.90 9.71
C ARG A 123 17.81 -8.42 9.87
N PRO A 124 19.10 -8.01 9.75
CA PRO A 124 19.49 -6.61 9.79
C PRO A 124 18.85 -5.83 8.62
N PHE A 125 18.50 -4.56 8.86
CA PHE A 125 17.91 -3.60 7.89
C PHE A 125 16.45 -3.85 7.47
N HIS A 126 15.84 -5.00 7.72
CA HIS A 126 14.44 -5.24 7.32
C HIS A 126 13.48 -4.39 8.18
N ASN A 127 13.76 -4.29 9.47
CA ASN A 127 13.00 -3.48 10.42
C ASN A 127 13.14 -1.97 10.16
N SER A 128 14.33 -1.52 9.76
CA SER A 128 14.59 -0.10 9.45
C SER A 128 13.78 0.38 8.24
N GLY A 129 13.63 -0.47 7.22
CA GLY A 129 12.81 -0.17 6.04
C GLY A 129 11.33 -0.01 6.37
N ASN A 130 10.75 -0.95 7.12
CA ASN A 130 9.35 -0.88 7.51
C ASN A 130 9.08 0.32 8.45
N MET A 131 9.99 0.61 9.39
CA MET A 131 9.89 1.77 10.27
C MET A 131 9.93 3.08 9.47
N LEU A 132 10.81 3.18 8.46
CA LEU A 132 10.90 4.34 7.59
C LEU A 132 9.60 4.54 6.79
N VAL A 133 9.09 3.49 6.15
CA VAL A 133 7.83 3.51 5.40
C VAL A 133 6.67 3.95 6.30
N ARG A 134 6.53 3.34 7.49
CA ARG A 134 5.52 3.70 8.47
C ARG A 134 5.61 5.16 8.88
N ARG A 135 6.82 5.65 9.18
CA ARG A 135 7.04 7.05 9.56
C ARG A 135 6.64 8.02 8.45
N PHE A 136 7.00 7.72 7.20
CA PHE A 136 6.57 8.54 6.06
C PHE A 136 5.04 8.56 5.91
N ILE A 137 4.39 7.40 5.97
CA ILE A 137 2.94 7.32 5.84
C ILE A 137 2.25 8.06 6.99
N ASN A 138 2.71 7.88 8.23
CA ASN A 138 2.13 8.58 9.38
C ASN A 138 2.34 10.10 9.32
N ILE A 139 3.48 10.59 8.82
CA ILE A 139 3.71 12.04 8.62
C ILE A 139 2.78 12.61 7.54
N PHE A 140 2.57 11.89 6.44
CA PHE A 140 1.85 12.45 5.29
C PHE A 140 0.35 12.17 5.31
N TRP A 141 -0.10 11.08 5.97
CA TRP A 141 -1.51 10.64 6.02
C TRP A 141 -2.05 10.43 7.44
N GLY A 142 -1.21 10.49 8.47
CA GLY A 142 -1.55 10.17 9.86
C GLY A 142 -2.50 11.16 10.57
N GLU A 143 -3.18 12.05 9.84
CA GLU A 143 -4.20 12.96 10.39
C GLU A 143 -5.49 12.24 10.81
N SER A 144 -5.69 10.99 10.44
CA SER A 144 -6.81 10.17 10.92
C SER A 144 -6.45 9.50 12.25
N SER A 145 -7.39 9.37 13.13
CA SER A 145 -7.31 8.87 14.52
C SER A 145 -6.75 7.45 14.69
N HIS A 146 -6.27 6.81 13.63
CA HIS A 146 -5.75 5.45 13.63
C HIS A 146 -4.29 5.44 13.22
N GLU A 147 -3.40 5.24 14.19
CA GLU A 147 -1.99 5.01 13.93
C GLU A 147 -1.82 3.67 13.19
N ILE A 148 -1.30 3.73 11.95
CA ILE A 148 -0.98 2.52 11.20
C ILE A 148 0.31 1.92 11.77
N LYS A 149 0.21 0.69 12.25
CA LYS A 149 1.32 0.01 12.92
C LYS A 149 2.16 -0.81 11.94
N ASP A 150 1.54 -1.55 11.03
CA ASP A 150 2.24 -2.36 10.03
C ASP A 150 1.71 -2.10 8.63
N VAL A 151 2.52 -1.49 7.77
CA VAL A 151 2.14 -1.13 6.40
C VAL A 151 2.42 -2.25 5.41
N MET A 152 3.44 -3.08 5.69
CA MET A 152 3.98 -4.06 4.74
C MET A 152 3.54 -5.49 5.04
N THR A 153 2.51 -5.67 5.86
CA THR A 153 1.94 -7.00 6.12
C THR A 153 1.08 -7.47 4.95
N GLY A 154 1.25 -8.74 4.57
CA GLY A 154 0.39 -9.43 3.61
C GLY A 154 -0.89 -10.00 4.23
N TYR A 155 -1.04 -9.98 5.56
CA TYR A 155 -2.20 -10.51 6.26
C TYR A 155 -3.22 -9.40 6.53
N ARG A 156 -4.31 -9.42 5.79
CA ARG A 156 -5.35 -8.39 5.85
C ARG A 156 -6.73 -8.97 5.65
N ALA A 157 -7.75 -8.33 6.24
CA ALA A 157 -9.14 -8.60 5.88
C ALA A 157 -9.80 -7.33 5.30
N PHE A 158 -10.76 -7.54 4.38
CA PHE A 158 -11.36 -6.44 3.62
C PHE A 158 -12.87 -6.59 3.53
N SER A 159 -13.57 -5.46 3.51
CA SER A 159 -14.99 -5.39 3.15
C SER A 159 -15.18 -5.52 1.62
N PRO A 160 -16.37 -5.91 1.15
CA PRO A 160 -16.71 -5.88 -0.28
C PRO A 160 -16.54 -4.49 -0.87
N MET A 161 -16.83 -3.46 -0.07
CA MET A 161 -16.69 -2.07 -0.46
C MET A 161 -15.23 -1.74 -0.81
N PHE A 162 -14.27 -2.11 0.06
CA PHE A 162 -12.85 -1.93 -0.23
C PHE A 162 -12.46 -2.66 -1.52
N VAL A 163 -12.78 -3.96 -1.61
CA VAL A 163 -12.35 -4.82 -2.73
C VAL A 163 -12.86 -4.33 -4.08
N LYS A 164 -14.12 -3.89 -4.14
CA LYS A 164 -14.75 -3.46 -5.40
C LYS A 164 -14.41 -2.01 -5.78
N THR A 165 -13.84 -1.22 -4.88
CA THR A 165 -13.47 0.18 -5.15
C THR A 165 -11.97 0.43 -5.25
N PHE A 166 -11.13 -0.52 -4.85
CA PHE A 166 -9.69 -0.39 -4.86
C PHE A 166 -9.10 -0.55 -6.28
N PRO A 167 -8.54 0.52 -6.88
CA PRO A 167 -7.91 0.45 -8.19
C PRO A 167 -6.47 -0.07 -8.05
N ILE A 168 -6.22 -1.33 -8.37
CA ILE A 168 -4.90 -1.94 -8.26
C ILE A 168 -4.01 -1.48 -9.42
N LEU A 169 -3.00 -0.66 -9.12
CA LEU A 169 -2.04 -0.14 -10.09
C LEU A 169 -0.68 -0.83 -9.99
N SER A 170 -0.26 -1.18 -8.79
CA SER A 170 1.01 -1.86 -8.51
C SER A 170 1.02 -3.29 -9.04
N LYS A 171 2.20 -3.75 -9.47
CA LYS A 171 2.40 -5.12 -9.99
C LYS A 171 3.07 -6.05 -9.00
N GLY A 172 3.81 -5.52 -8.03
CA GLY A 172 4.64 -6.26 -7.10
C GLY A 172 4.21 -6.14 -5.64
N PHE A 173 5.18 -6.20 -4.73
CA PHE A 173 4.99 -6.13 -3.27
C PHE A 173 4.63 -4.73 -2.76
N GLU A 174 4.77 -3.71 -3.58
CA GLU A 174 4.32 -2.35 -3.26
C GLU A 174 2.80 -2.24 -3.09
N ILE A 175 2.06 -3.28 -3.43
CA ILE A 175 0.60 -3.34 -3.34
C ILE A 175 0.09 -3.15 -1.90
N GLU A 176 0.79 -3.67 -0.88
CA GLU A 176 0.39 -3.49 0.52
C GLU A 176 0.43 -2.02 0.94
N THR A 177 1.45 -1.30 0.47
CA THR A 177 1.58 0.15 0.69
C THR A 177 0.48 0.91 -0.05
N GLU A 178 0.18 0.53 -1.29
CA GLU A 178 -0.89 1.15 -2.09
C GLU A 178 -2.26 0.97 -1.44
N MET A 179 -2.60 -0.23 -0.95
CA MET A 179 -3.83 -0.51 -0.21
C MET A 179 -3.98 0.40 1.01
N THR A 180 -2.89 0.53 1.78
CA THR A 180 -2.88 1.35 2.99
C THR A 180 -3.11 2.82 2.68
N ILE A 181 -2.40 3.37 1.70
CA ILE A 181 -2.53 4.77 1.29
C ILE A 181 -3.90 5.04 0.70
N HIS A 182 -4.43 4.12 -0.11
CA HIS A 182 -5.79 4.24 -0.65
C HIS A 182 -6.84 4.33 0.46
N ALA A 183 -6.78 3.42 1.43
CA ALA A 183 -7.71 3.43 2.55
C ALA A 183 -7.67 4.75 3.33
N LEU A 184 -6.48 5.28 3.60
CA LEU A 184 -6.30 6.58 4.26
C LEU A 184 -6.82 7.75 3.42
N ASP A 185 -6.53 7.76 2.11
CA ASP A 185 -6.95 8.85 1.23
C ASP A 185 -8.47 8.90 1.06
N LYS A 186 -9.11 7.73 1.04
CA LYS A 186 -10.56 7.59 0.87
C LYS A 186 -11.32 7.54 2.20
N ASN A 187 -10.63 7.80 3.32
CA ASN A 187 -11.22 7.82 4.66
C ASN A 187 -12.04 6.57 4.99
N LEU A 188 -11.54 5.40 4.56
CA LEU A 188 -12.13 4.11 4.86
C LEU A 188 -11.83 3.71 6.31
N LEU A 189 -12.70 2.91 6.93
CA LEU A 189 -12.53 2.44 8.30
C LEU A 189 -11.37 1.43 8.39
N LEU A 190 -10.36 1.76 9.19
CA LEU A 190 -9.18 0.93 9.42
C LEU A 190 -9.17 0.38 10.83
N ALA A 191 -8.75 -0.88 10.98
CA ALA A 191 -8.47 -1.50 12.26
C ALA A 191 -7.15 -2.27 12.22
N ASN A 192 -6.48 -2.40 13.38
CA ASN A 192 -5.30 -3.24 13.53
C ASN A 192 -5.62 -4.39 14.50
N VAL A 193 -5.24 -5.60 14.14
CA VAL A 193 -5.32 -6.78 15.01
C VAL A 193 -3.91 -7.29 15.21
N PRO A 194 -3.39 -7.38 16.46
CA PRO A 194 -2.10 -7.98 16.70
C PRO A 194 -2.10 -9.44 16.26
N VAL A 195 -1.15 -9.81 15.41
CA VAL A 195 -1.01 -11.19 14.91
C VAL A 195 0.38 -11.70 15.21
N SER A 196 0.47 -12.98 15.59
CA SER A 196 1.76 -13.64 15.74
C SER A 196 2.47 -13.72 14.38
N TYR A 197 3.78 -13.77 14.40
CA TYR A 197 4.60 -13.98 13.22
C TYR A 197 5.48 -15.21 13.44
N ARG A 198 5.64 -16.04 12.42
CA ARG A 198 6.52 -17.20 12.43
C ARG A 198 7.60 -17.03 11.37
N ASP A 199 8.81 -17.48 11.66
CA ASP A 199 9.83 -17.59 10.61
C ASP A 199 9.43 -18.67 9.59
N ARG A 200 9.84 -18.45 8.36
CA ARG A 200 9.62 -19.44 7.30
C ARG A 200 10.25 -20.77 7.64
N PRO A 201 9.59 -21.91 7.32
CA PRO A 201 10.18 -23.21 7.47
C PRO A 201 11.52 -23.34 6.74
N ALA A 202 12.40 -24.19 7.24
CA ALA A 202 13.67 -24.49 6.59
C ALA A 202 13.44 -24.99 5.15
N GLY A 203 14.15 -24.41 4.18
CA GLY A 203 13.98 -24.71 2.75
C GLY A 203 13.04 -23.76 2.00
N SER A 204 12.23 -22.95 2.67
CA SER A 204 11.46 -21.88 2.02
C SER A 204 12.31 -20.61 1.91
N MET A 205 12.50 -20.11 0.69
CA MET A 205 13.30 -18.89 0.43
C MET A 205 12.42 -17.65 0.32
N SER A 206 12.87 -16.56 0.97
CA SER A 206 12.24 -15.24 0.76
C SER A 206 12.44 -14.80 -0.69
N LYS A 207 11.36 -14.43 -1.36
CA LYS A 207 11.35 -13.90 -2.72
C LYS A 207 11.53 -12.39 -2.76
N LEU A 208 11.70 -11.76 -1.62
CA LEU A 208 11.87 -10.32 -1.43
C LEU A 208 13.37 -9.99 -1.46
N HIS A 209 13.76 -9.14 -2.43
CA HIS A 209 15.11 -8.59 -2.51
C HIS A 209 15.17 -7.25 -1.75
N THR A 210 15.68 -7.27 -0.53
CA THR A 210 15.61 -6.16 0.44
C THR A 210 15.96 -4.80 -0.15
N PHE A 211 17.06 -4.65 -0.86
CA PHE A 211 17.48 -3.35 -1.44
C PHE A 211 16.65 -2.93 -2.66
N ARG A 212 16.44 -3.85 -3.60
CA ARG A 212 15.73 -3.55 -4.86
C ARG A 212 14.24 -3.30 -4.62
N ASP A 213 13.60 -4.10 -3.78
CA ASP A 213 12.20 -3.95 -3.48
C ASP A 213 11.96 -2.81 -2.48
N GLY A 214 12.89 -2.56 -1.55
CA GLY A 214 12.89 -1.37 -0.70
C GLY A 214 12.95 -0.07 -1.51
N ALA A 215 13.81 0.00 -2.52
CA ALA A 215 13.89 1.16 -3.42
C ALA A 215 12.58 1.36 -4.21
N LYS A 216 11.93 0.26 -4.66
CA LYS A 216 10.61 0.34 -5.32
C LYS A 216 9.54 0.87 -4.37
N VAL A 217 9.51 0.38 -3.13
CA VAL A 217 8.55 0.85 -2.12
C VAL A 217 8.73 2.35 -1.86
N LEU A 218 9.97 2.82 -1.66
CA LEU A 218 10.25 4.25 -1.47
C LEU A 218 9.83 5.08 -2.69
N ARG A 219 10.12 4.62 -3.90
CA ARG A 219 9.67 5.26 -5.14
C ARG A 219 8.14 5.31 -5.20
N THR A 220 7.46 4.23 -4.84
CA THR A 220 6.00 4.16 -4.82
C THR A 220 5.42 5.16 -3.81
N ILE A 221 5.97 5.24 -2.59
CA ILE A 221 5.55 6.23 -1.58
C ILE A 221 5.72 7.66 -2.11
N PHE A 222 6.85 7.96 -2.73
CA PHE A 222 7.12 9.28 -3.31
C PHE A 222 6.13 9.62 -4.43
N MET A 223 5.84 8.66 -5.33
CA MET A 223 4.84 8.84 -6.39
C MET A 223 3.44 9.03 -5.80
N LEU A 224 3.04 8.17 -4.87
CA LEU A 224 1.73 8.27 -4.22
C LEU A 224 1.60 9.58 -3.43
N TYR A 225 2.67 10.04 -2.75
CA TYR A 225 2.65 11.35 -2.09
C TYR A 225 2.42 12.50 -3.07
N LYS A 226 3.12 12.49 -4.22
CA LYS A 226 2.91 13.46 -5.30
C LYS A 226 1.47 13.42 -5.84
N ASP A 227 0.90 12.21 -5.98
CA ASP A 227 -0.40 12.02 -6.61
C ASP A 227 -1.58 12.28 -5.63
N TYR A 228 -1.43 11.97 -4.35
CA TYR A 228 -2.49 12.15 -3.34
C TYR A 228 -2.42 13.46 -2.54
N ARG A 229 -1.23 14.09 -2.46
CA ARG A 229 -1.00 15.37 -1.75
C ARG A 229 -0.22 16.37 -2.63
N PRO A 230 -0.65 16.61 -3.86
CA PRO A 230 0.11 17.40 -4.83
C PRO A 230 0.39 18.82 -4.36
N LEU A 231 -0.56 19.49 -3.71
CA LEU A 231 -0.34 20.85 -3.22
C LEU A 231 0.85 20.93 -2.27
N ARG A 232 0.94 20.04 -1.27
CA ARG A 232 2.07 20.01 -0.32
C ARG A 232 3.39 19.72 -1.03
N PHE A 233 3.38 18.75 -1.97
CA PHE A 233 4.56 18.36 -2.74
C PHE A 233 5.09 19.52 -3.60
N PHE A 234 4.23 20.11 -4.41
CA PHE A 234 4.62 21.19 -5.33
C PHE A 234 4.89 22.50 -4.63
N THR A 235 4.22 22.81 -3.50
CA THR A 235 4.52 23.98 -2.67
C THR A 235 5.90 23.87 -2.07
N LEU A 236 6.31 22.69 -1.55
CA LEU A 236 7.66 22.49 -1.03
C LEU A 236 8.73 22.72 -2.12
N ALA A 237 8.50 22.18 -3.32
CA ALA A 237 9.39 22.40 -4.46
C ALA A 237 9.43 23.89 -4.89
N ALA A 238 8.28 24.56 -4.93
CA ALA A 238 8.17 25.98 -5.25
C ALA A 238 8.92 26.86 -4.24
N VAL A 239 8.77 26.58 -2.93
CA VAL A 239 9.51 27.30 -1.88
C VAL A 239 11.00 27.10 -2.03
N LEU A 240 11.48 25.88 -2.31
CA LEU A 240 12.89 25.60 -2.54
C LEU A 240 13.44 26.41 -3.73
N LEU A 241 12.72 26.41 -4.86
CA LEU A 241 13.10 27.18 -6.05
C LEU A 241 13.10 28.70 -5.77
N ALA A 242 12.10 29.20 -5.03
CA ALA A 242 12.05 30.62 -4.63
C ALA A 242 13.20 31.00 -3.72
N LEU A 243 13.60 30.14 -2.78
CA LEU A 243 14.77 30.38 -1.93
C LEU A 243 16.06 30.40 -2.74
N ILE A 244 16.23 29.46 -3.69
CA ILE A 244 17.39 29.48 -4.60
C ILE A 244 17.40 30.78 -5.41
N SER A 245 16.27 31.20 -5.96
CA SER A 245 16.11 32.47 -6.68
C SER A 245 16.54 33.65 -5.80
N LEU A 246 16.06 33.72 -4.57
CA LEU A 246 16.36 34.80 -3.64
C LEU A 246 17.85 34.85 -3.28
N LEU A 247 18.45 33.68 -3.04
CA LEU A 247 19.90 33.58 -2.76
C LEU A 247 20.75 34.09 -3.93
N LEU A 248 20.35 33.87 -5.16
CA LEU A 248 21.02 34.39 -6.35
C LEU A 248 20.75 35.87 -6.59
N PHE A 249 19.53 36.31 -6.28
CA PHE A 249 19.09 37.69 -6.52
C PHE A 249 19.69 38.68 -5.53
N LEU A 250 19.72 38.37 -4.22
CA LEU A 250 20.14 39.28 -3.16
C LEU A 250 21.54 39.90 -3.37
N PRO A 251 22.59 39.14 -3.74
CA PRO A 251 23.91 39.73 -4.01
C PRO A 251 23.90 40.69 -5.21
N VAL A 252 23.15 40.38 -6.27
CA VAL A 252 23.04 41.23 -7.46
C VAL A 252 22.30 42.53 -7.12
N PHE A 253 21.21 42.41 -6.34
CA PHE A 253 20.44 43.56 -5.87
C PHE A 253 21.26 44.48 -4.96
N HIS A 254 22.01 43.88 -4.02
CA HIS A 254 22.94 44.65 -3.15
C HIS A 254 23.98 45.44 -3.97
N GLU A 255 24.60 44.78 -4.96
CA GLU A 255 25.60 45.42 -5.83
C GLU A 255 24.98 46.56 -6.65
N TYR A 256 23.75 46.38 -7.15
CA TYR A 256 23.00 47.43 -7.82
C TYR A 256 22.70 48.62 -6.92
N VAL A 257 22.28 48.42 -5.68
CA VAL A 257 22.02 49.51 -4.73
C VAL A 257 23.30 50.32 -4.41
N MET A 258 24.45 49.64 -4.34
CA MET A 258 25.73 50.30 -4.01
C MET A 258 26.37 50.99 -5.20
N THR A 259 26.20 50.51 -6.43
CA THR A 259 26.95 50.98 -7.59
C THR A 259 26.08 51.57 -8.71
N GLY A 260 24.77 51.34 -8.68
CA GLY A 260 23.84 51.69 -9.78
C GLY A 260 24.01 50.81 -11.03
N LEU A 261 24.85 49.76 -10.98
CA LEU A 261 25.18 48.89 -12.10
C LEU A 261 24.76 47.44 -11.85
N VAL A 262 24.52 46.69 -12.91
CA VAL A 262 24.18 45.25 -12.84
C VAL A 262 25.28 44.43 -13.55
N PRO A 263 26.46 44.28 -12.98
CA PRO A 263 27.57 43.59 -13.64
C PRO A 263 27.34 42.09 -13.79
N LYS A 264 26.46 41.48 -12.98
CA LYS A 264 26.14 40.03 -12.97
C LYS A 264 24.79 39.72 -13.65
N LEU A 265 24.58 40.30 -14.84
CA LEU A 265 23.34 40.08 -15.61
C LEU A 265 22.94 38.60 -15.79
N PRO A 266 23.86 37.67 -16.11
CA PRO A 266 23.50 36.25 -16.21
C PRO A 266 22.91 35.68 -14.91
N THR A 267 23.44 36.08 -13.74
CA THR A 267 22.92 35.63 -12.44
C THR A 267 21.53 36.19 -12.17
N LEU A 268 21.29 37.47 -12.52
CA LEU A 268 19.95 38.07 -12.42
C LEU A 268 18.93 37.32 -13.26
N VAL A 269 19.26 37.04 -14.53
CA VAL A 269 18.38 36.30 -15.44
C VAL A 269 18.10 34.90 -14.91
N THR A 270 19.13 34.20 -14.42
CA THR A 270 19.01 32.87 -13.82
C THR A 270 18.09 32.89 -12.60
N SER A 271 18.23 33.91 -11.73
CA SER A 271 17.34 34.05 -10.55
C SER A 271 15.87 34.25 -10.98
N GLY A 272 15.65 35.05 -12.03
CA GLY A 272 14.30 35.23 -12.59
C GLY A 272 13.68 33.94 -13.11
N PHE A 273 14.46 33.09 -13.78
CA PHE A 273 13.98 31.76 -14.23
C PHE A 273 13.59 30.85 -13.06
N PHE A 274 14.39 30.83 -11.97
CA PHE A 274 14.02 30.06 -10.78
C PHE A 274 12.76 30.58 -10.12
N MET A 275 12.55 31.89 -10.05
CA MET A 275 11.32 32.47 -9.50
C MET A 275 10.11 32.15 -10.38
N MET A 276 10.25 32.24 -11.69
CA MET A 276 9.16 31.88 -12.61
C MET A 276 8.82 30.39 -12.49
N ALA A 277 9.82 29.52 -12.42
CA ALA A 277 9.62 28.09 -12.17
C ALA A 277 8.88 27.85 -10.85
N ALA A 278 9.23 28.57 -9.76
CA ALA A 278 8.54 28.45 -8.47
C ALA A 278 7.04 28.80 -8.59
N VAL A 279 6.69 29.87 -9.30
CA VAL A 279 5.29 30.27 -9.54
C VAL A 279 4.55 29.20 -10.34
N VAL A 280 5.18 28.65 -11.39
CA VAL A 280 4.60 27.57 -12.22
C VAL A 280 4.36 26.31 -11.37
N PHE A 281 5.32 25.90 -10.55
CA PHE A 281 5.17 24.74 -9.66
C PHE A 281 4.02 24.93 -8.65
N LEU A 282 3.87 26.13 -8.09
CA LEU A 282 2.76 26.43 -7.19
C LEU A 282 1.40 26.34 -7.94
N GLY A 283 1.32 26.88 -9.16
CA GLY A 283 0.14 26.78 -10.01
C GLY A 283 -0.24 25.32 -10.32
N ILE A 284 0.76 24.49 -10.69
CA ILE A 284 0.55 23.04 -10.92
C ILE A 284 0.03 22.38 -9.65
N GLY A 285 0.60 22.71 -8.48
CA GLY A 285 0.15 22.15 -7.20
C GLY A 285 -1.32 22.46 -6.90
N LEU A 286 -1.76 23.70 -7.15
CA LEU A 286 -3.16 24.11 -6.95
C LEU A 286 -4.12 23.40 -7.91
N MET A 287 -3.74 23.25 -9.18
CA MET A 287 -4.56 22.55 -10.18
C MET A 287 -4.73 21.07 -9.83
N LEU A 288 -3.63 20.38 -9.49
CA LEU A 288 -3.67 18.98 -9.16
C LEU A 288 -4.39 18.71 -7.83
N ASP A 289 -4.33 19.61 -6.85
CA ASP A 289 -5.07 19.51 -5.59
C ASP A 289 -6.59 19.57 -5.84
N THR A 290 -7.02 20.43 -6.77
CA THR A 290 -8.41 20.50 -7.18
C THR A 290 -8.86 19.19 -7.85
N GLU A 291 -8.01 18.58 -8.67
CA GLU A 291 -8.29 17.29 -9.31
C GLU A 291 -8.40 16.15 -8.30
N VAL A 292 -7.50 16.10 -7.31
CA VAL A 292 -7.59 15.12 -6.21
C VAL A 292 -8.89 15.29 -5.43
N LYS A 293 -9.30 16.52 -5.12
CA LYS A 293 -10.58 16.80 -4.46
C LYS A 293 -11.78 16.33 -5.28
N ASN A 294 -11.74 16.53 -6.59
CA ASN A 294 -12.79 16.05 -7.49
C ASN A 294 -12.80 14.51 -7.57
N SER A 295 -11.63 13.88 -7.62
CA SER A 295 -11.50 12.41 -7.56
C SER A 295 -12.12 11.84 -6.27
N ARG A 296 -11.89 12.48 -5.11
CA ARG A 296 -12.51 12.06 -3.84
C ARG A 296 -14.04 12.20 -3.86
N LYS A 297 -14.56 13.31 -4.39
CA LYS A 297 -16.02 13.50 -4.54
C LYS A 297 -16.64 12.41 -5.42
N ASN A 298 -16.00 12.12 -6.56
CA ASN A 298 -16.45 11.06 -7.46
C ASN A 298 -16.41 9.69 -6.81
N PHE A 299 -15.38 9.40 -6.00
CA PHE A 299 -15.27 8.16 -5.23
C PHE A 299 -16.43 8.02 -4.25
N GLU A 300 -16.81 9.06 -3.50
CA GLU A 300 -17.96 9.04 -2.58
C GLU A 300 -19.28 8.75 -3.33
N ILE A 301 -19.45 9.31 -4.51
CA ILE A 301 -20.63 9.03 -5.35
C ILE A 301 -20.64 7.54 -5.78
N GLN A 302 -19.49 7.01 -6.23
CA GLN A 302 -19.35 5.61 -6.60
C GLN A 302 -19.61 4.67 -5.43
N MET A 303 -19.10 4.99 -4.23
CA MET A 303 -19.37 4.27 -2.99
C MET A 303 -20.87 4.14 -2.71
N ASN A 304 -21.62 5.24 -2.87
CA ASN A 304 -23.05 5.22 -2.66
C ASN A 304 -23.79 4.33 -3.68
N ILE A 305 -23.35 4.35 -4.95
CA ILE A 305 -23.90 3.49 -6.01
C ILE A 305 -23.65 2.01 -5.70
N ILE A 306 -22.40 1.66 -5.36
CA ILE A 306 -22.00 0.29 -5.00
C ILE A 306 -22.77 -0.19 -3.77
N ARG A 307 -22.92 0.65 -2.73
CA ARG A 307 -23.71 0.31 -1.55
C ARG A 307 -25.17 0.02 -1.85
N MET A 308 -25.77 0.73 -2.81
CA MET A 308 -27.13 0.43 -3.29
C MET A 308 -27.22 -0.89 -4.05
N MET A 309 -26.15 -1.26 -4.79
CA MET A 309 -26.08 -2.54 -5.51
C MET A 309 -25.89 -3.73 -4.57
N LEU A 310 -25.05 -3.59 -3.53
CA LEU A 310 -24.79 -4.65 -2.56
C LEU A 310 -25.97 -4.93 -1.61
N LYS A 311 -26.91 -3.99 -1.48
CA LYS A 311 -28.14 -4.16 -0.67
C LYS A 311 -29.27 -4.93 -1.38
N LYS A 312 -29.12 -5.19 -2.67
CA LYS A 312 -30.04 -6.03 -3.47
C LYS A 312 -29.58 -7.48 -3.50
#